data_eec42b882fe56d2ac002ac249fd63704
#
_entry.id   eec42b882fe56d2ac002ac249fd63704
#
_cell.length_a   1.000
_cell.length_b   1.000
_cell.length_c   1.000
_cell.angle_alpha   90.00
_cell.angle_beta   90.00
_cell.angle_gamma   90.00
#
_symmetry.space_group_name_H-M   'P 1'
#
loop_
_entity.id
_entity.type
_entity.pdbx_description
1 polymer ?
#
loop_
_entity_poly.entity_id
_entity_poly.type
_entity_poly.pdbx_seq_one_letter_code
_entity_poly.pdbx_strand_id
1 'polypeptide(L)'
;MNEVGLKVKNQIIWNKKVASMGWGDYRWKHEPIFYATFDGKAVLFHGDRKQYTVWDEKWDLQKDLEKIIKHLKSLATKEDGSTVWTIGRESNYDHPTQKPIQLIEKALMNSSRIGELVIDFFGGSGSLMIACEKTKRYSCTMELDSYFCDIITSRYVEYTNKKIVKINGKEVDWTKMRKEYENNTEL
;
A
#
# COMPACT_ATOMS: atom_id res chain seq x y z
N MET A 1 -11.01 -9.73 -18.13
CA MET A 1 -9.74 -8.98 -18.28
C MET A 1 -9.36 -8.80 -19.75
N ASN A 2 -9.60 -9.77 -20.61
CA ASN A 2 -9.28 -9.63 -22.06
C ASN A 2 -10.08 -8.54 -22.78
N GLU A 3 -11.31 -8.27 -22.34
CA GLU A 3 -12.19 -7.26 -22.94
C GLU A 3 -11.72 -5.80 -22.70
N VAL A 4 -10.90 -5.57 -21.68
CA VAL A 4 -10.36 -4.25 -21.35
C VAL A 4 -8.89 -4.06 -21.74
N GLY A 5 -8.31 -4.97 -22.55
CA GLY A 5 -6.93 -4.86 -23.03
C GLY A 5 -5.85 -5.10 -21.98
N LEU A 6 -6.19 -5.61 -20.79
CA LEU A 6 -5.24 -5.94 -19.74
C LEU A 6 -4.66 -7.34 -19.92
N LYS A 7 -3.34 -7.43 -20.08
CA LYS A 7 -2.60 -8.68 -20.21
C LYS A 7 -1.82 -8.97 -18.94
N VAL A 8 -2.29 -9.96 -18.16
CA VAL A 8 -1.59 -10.39 -16.95
C VAL A 8 -0.25 -11.01 -17.34
N LYS A 9 0.84 -10.51 -16.75
CA LYS A 9 2.21 -11.02 -16.91
C LYS A 9 2.56 -12.01 -15.83
N ASN A 10 2.27 -11.66 -14.59
CA ASN A 10 2.56 -12.48 -13.41
C ASN A 10 1.45 -12.34 -12.39
N GLN A 11 1.21 -13.41 -11.65
CA GLN A 11 0.48 -13.39 -10.39
C GLN A 11 1.50 -13.46 -9.26
N ILE A 12 1.44 -12.49 -8.37
CA ILE A 12 2.25 -12.43 -7.17
C ILE A 12 1.36 -12.86 -6.00
N ILE A 13 1.87 -13.65 -5.08
CA ILE A 13 1.15 -14.09 -3.89
C ILE A 13 1.77 -13.43 -2.68
N TRP A 14 1.00 -12.58 -2.03
CA TRP A 14 1.36 -12.09 -0.70
C TRP A 14 0.86 -13.08 0.35
N ASN A 15 1.80 -13.75 1.03
CA ASN A 15 1.51 -14.71 2.10
C ASN A 15 1.54 -13.96 3.45
N LYS A 16 0.36 -13.85 4.08
CA LYS A 16 0.17 -13.14 5.35
C LYS A 16 0.62 -13.98 6.53
N LYS A 17 1.11 -13.34 7.62
CA LYS A 17 1.43 -14.05 8.88
C LYS A 17 0.21 -14.71 9.48
N VAL A 18 -0.93 -14.04 9.45
CA VAL A 18 -2.18 -14.48 10.06
C VAL A 18 -3.22 -14.66 8.97
N ALA A 19 -3.95 -15.78 9.02
CA ALA A 19 -5.07 -16.01 8.12
C ALA A 19 -6.20 -15.03 8.39
N SER A 20 -6.89 -14.58 7.34
CA SER A 20 -8.10 -13.79 7.47
C SER A 20 -9.21 -14.62 8.16
N MET A 21 -10.05 -13.95 8.93
CA MET A 21 -11.28 -14.58 9.42
C MET A 21 -12.18 -14.91 8.22
N GLY A 22 -12.62 -16.16 8.13
CA GLY A 22 -13.52 -16.64 7.08
C GLY A 22 -14.36 -17.81 7.59
N TRP A 23 -15.54 -18.01 7.00
CA TRP A 23 -16.51 -19.06 7.37
C TRP A 23 -16.34 -20.35 6.56
N GLY A 24 -15.28 -20.45 5.73
CA GLY A 24 -14.99 -21.65 4.94
C GLY A 24 -14.12 -22.66 5.69
N ASP A 25 -14.05 -23.89 5.16
CA ASP A 25 -13.23 -24.99 5.69
C ASP A 25 -11.73 -24.65 5.70
N TYR A 26 -11.31 -23.77 4.80
CA TYR A 26 -9.94 -23.26 4.72
C TYR A 26 -9.92 -21.76 4.92
N ARG A 27 -8.98 -21.28 5.75
CA ARG A 27 -8.78 -19.86 5.98
C ARG A 27 -7.77 -19.28 4.96
N TRP A 28 -8.14 -18.17 4.35
CA TRP A 28 -7.28 -17.47 3.41
C TRP A 28 -6.06 -16.84 4.11
N LYS A 29 -4.89 -17.38 3.83
CA LYS A 29 -3.63 -16.86 4.37
C LYS A 29 -2.84 -16.03 3.36
N HIS A 30 -3.31 -15.89 2.14
CA HIS A 30 -2.64 -15.18 1.06
C HIS A 30 -3.59 -14.27 0.30
N GLU A 31 -3.02 -13.29 -0.37
CA GLU A 31 -3.73 -12.43 -1.34
C GLU A 31 -3.01 -12.46 -2.68
N PRO A 32 -3.71 -12.65 -3.80
CA PRO A 32 -3.14 -12.54 -5.13
C PRO A 32 -3.02 -11.07 -5.55
N ILE A 33 -1.89 -10.73 -6.16
CA ILE A 33 -1.63 -9.44 -6.80
C ILE A 33 -1.33 -9.72 -8.27
N PHE A 34 -2.06 -9.10 -9.18
CA PHE A 34 -1.81 -9.26 -10.61
C PHE A 34 -0.91 -8.15 -11.13
N TYR A 35 0.25 -8.55 -11.65
CA TYR A 35 1.11 -7.67 -12.44
C TYR A 35 0.69 -7.79 -13.91
N ALA A 36 0.13 -6.72 -14.46
CA ALA A 36 -0.44 -6.72 -15.80
C ALA A 36 0.09 -5.56 -16.64
N THR A 37 0.00 -5.70 -17.94
CA THR A 37 0.35 -4.66 -18.92
C THR A 37 -0.87 -4.32 -19.75
N PHE A 38 -0.95 -3.06 -20.20
CA PHE A 38 -1.97 -2.64 -21.14
C PHE A 38 -1.48 -2.97 -22.56
N ASP A 39 -2.29 -3.66 -23.30
CA ASP A 39 -2.25 -4.03 -24.71
C ASP A 39 -0.91 -3.78 -25.43
N GLY A 40 0.01 -4.75 -25.36
CA GLY A 40 1.26 -4.75 -26.13
C GLY A 40 2.32 -3.71 -25.74
N LYS A 41 2.05 -2.81 -24.77
CA LYS A 41 3.04 -1.85 -24.30
C LYS A 41 4.05 -2.53 -23.38
N ALA A 42 5.33 -2.32 -23.67
CA ALA A 42 6.40 -2.75 -22.78
C ALA A 42 6.33 -1.93 -21.48
N VAL A 43 6.21 -2.62 -20.34
CA VAL A 43 6.37 -1.98 -19.04
C VAL A 43 7.85 -1.92 -18.72
N LEU A 44 8.33 -0.73 -18.39
CA LEU A 44 9.65 -0.55 -17.81
C LEU A 44 9.60 -1.05 -16.36
N PHE A 45 10.04 -2.28 -16.16
CA PHE A 45 10.24 -2.82 -14.83
C PHE A 45 11.57 -2.27 -14.27
N HIS A 46 11.50 -1.51 -13.18
CA HIS A 46 12.65 -0.86 -12.54
C HIS A 46 13.24 -1.71 -11.42
N GLY A 47 12.55 -2.79 -11.01
CA GLY A 47 13.02 -3.70 -9.99
C GLY A 47 14.03 -4.72 -10.50
N ASP A 48 14.63 -5.45 -9.57
CA ASP A 48 15.51 -6.58 -9.86
C ASP A 48 14.69 -7.75 -10.45
N ARG A 49 15.12 -8.28 -11.60
CA ARG A 49 14.49 -9.42 -12.28
C ARG A 49 14.67 -10.77 -11.56
N LYS A 50 15.29 -10.78 -10.39
CA LYS A 50 15.48 -11.96 -9.54
C LYS A 50 14.36 -12.16 -8.50
N GLN A 51 13.28 -11.40 -8.56
CA GLN A 51 12.18 -11.49 -7.60
C GLN A 51 11.28 -12.70 -7.87
N TYR A 52 10.85 -13.41 -6.80
CA TYR A 52 9.91 -14.53 -6.88
C TYR A 52 8.45 -14.07 -6.75
N THR A 53 7.49 -14.91 -7.15
CA THR A 53 6.06 -14.56 -7.15
C THR A 53 5.33 -14.86 -5.83
N VAL A 54 6.03 -15.40 -4.83
CA VAL A 54 5.47 -15.63 -3.49
C VAL A 54 6.13 -14.69 -2.49
N TRP A 55 5.32 -13.89 -1.83
CA TRP A 55 5.76 -12.92 -0.82
C TRP A 55 5.33 -13.38 0.57
N ASP A 56 6.28 -13.80 1.38
CA ASP A 56 6.08 -14.33 2.72
C ASP A 56 6.25 -13.26 3.80
N GLU A 57 5.31 -13.22 4.74
CA GLU A 57 5.46 -12.48 6.01
C GLU A 57 6.16 -13.35 7.05
N LYS A 58 7.37 -13.80 6.78
CA LYS A 58 8.15 -14.54 7.79
C LYS A 58 9.04 -13.59 8.57
N TRP A 59 8.57 -13.11 9.72
CA TRP A 59 9.44 -12.47 10.70
C TRP A 59 9.10 -12.93 12.11
N ASP A 60 9.99 -13.69 12.70
CA ASP A 60 10.00 -13.97 14.12
C ASP A 60 11.13 -13.14 14.75
N LEU A 61 10.75 -11.95 15.25
CA LEU A 61 11.66 -10.95 15.80
C LEU A 61 12.45 -11.45 17.04
N GLN A 62 12.03 -12.56 17.65
CA GLN A 62 12.61 -13.04 18.90
C GLN A 62 13.77 -14.02 18.73
N LYS A 63 14.00 -14.60 17.55
CA LYS A 63 14.94 -15.71 17.44
C LYS A 63 16.35 -15.37 16.97
N ASP A 64 16.63 -14.21 16.37
CA ASP A 64 17.96 -14.01 15.80
C ASP A 64 18.34 -12.54 15.53
N LEU A 65 18.81 -11.84 16.55
CA LEU A 65 19.36 -10.49 16.41
C LEU A 65 20.50 -10.42 15.38
N GLU A 66 21.33 -11.46 15.28
CA GLU A 66 22.40 -11.55 14.29
C GLU A 66 21.88 -11.72 12.87
N LYS A 67 20.80 -12.50 12.67
CA LYS A 67 20.14 -12.60 11.36
C LYS A 67 19.46 -11.29 10.98
N ILE A 68 18.90 -10.58 11.97
CA ILE A 68 18.33 -9.23 11.77
C ILE A 68 19.40 -8.26 11.30
N ILE A 69 20.55 -8.23 11.97
CA ILE A 69 21.67 -7.37 11.61
C ILE A 69 22.24 -7.74 10.23
N LYS A 70 22.37 -9.04 9.95
CA LYS A 70 22.81 -9.55 8.65
C LYS A 70 21.78 -9.21 7.55
N HIS A 71 20.50 -9.32 7.87
CA HIS A 71 19.41 -8.96 6.94
C HIS A 71 19.34 -7.45 6.71
N LEU A 72 19.43 -6.62 7.75
CA LEU A 72 19.51 -5.16 7.62
C LEU A 72 20.74 -4.73 6.80
N LYS A 73 21.87 -5.40 6.98
CA LYS A 73 23.06 -5.19 6.14
C LYS A 73 22.83 -5.63 4.70
N SER A 74 22.10 -6.72 4.46
CA SER A 74 21.74 -7.19 3.11
C SER A 74 20.72 -6.28 2.43
N LEU A 75 19.79 -5.68 3.17
CA LEU A 75 18.87 -4.66 2.69
C LEU A 75 19.58 -3.35 2.34
N ALA A 76 20.64 -3.02 3.07
CA ALA A 76 21.46 -1.84 2.80
C ALA A 76 22.45 -2.04 1.63
N THR A 77 22.77 -3.31 1.27
CA THR A 77 23.81 -3.63 0.27
C THR A 77 23.34 -4.44 -0.92
N LYS A 78 22.18 -5.14 -0.82
CA LYS A 78 21.54 -5.87 -1.93
C LYS A 78 20.05 -5.98 -1.60
N GLU A 79 19.21 -5.42 -2.46
CA GLU A 79 17.85 -5.94 -2.59
C GLU A 79 18.01 -7.43 -2.97
N ASP A 80 17.59 -8.35 -2.06
CA ASP A 80 17.46 -9.71 -2.49
C ASP A 80 16.35 -9.72 -3.56
N GLY A 81 16.67 -10.11 -4.76
CA GLY A 81 15.76 -10.13 -5.89
C GLY A 81 14.66 -11.18 -5.77
N SER A 82 14.32 -11.56 -4.54
CA SER A 82 13.24 -12.48 -4.20
C SER A 82 11.88 -11.83 -4.43
N THR A 83 10.95 -12.55 -5.07
CA THR A 83 9.52 -12.20 -5.11
C THR A 83 8.79 -12.59 -3.82
N VAL A 84 9.51 -13.07 -2.81
CA VAL A 84 9.00 -13.24 -1.45
C VAL A 84 9.34 -11.99 -0.67
N TRP A 85 8.37 -11.10 -0.49
CA TRP A 85 8.54 -9.91 0.32
C TRP A 85 8.07 -10.18 1.74
N THR A 86 9.01 -10.20 2.67
CA THR A 86 8.73 -10.35 4.08
C THR A 86 8.51 -8.98 4.68
N ILE A 87 7.25 -8.56 4.77
CA ILE A 87 6.85 -7.26 5.30
C ILE A 87 5.92 -7.47 6.48
N GLY A 88 6.30 -6.91 7.63
CA GLY A 88 5.48 -6.96 8.85
C GLY A 88 4.21 -6.14 8.71
N ARG A 89 3.17 -6.52 9.46
CA ARG A 89 1.98 -5.69 9.61
C ARG A 89 2.28 -4.48 10.48
N GLU A 90 1.67 -3.35 10.17
CA GLU A 90 1.61 -2.21 11.09
C GLU A 90 0.73 -2.56 12.28
N SER A 91 1.03 -2.01 13.47
CA SER A 91 0.33 -2.37 14.72
C SER A 91 -1.02 -1.68 14.87
N ASN A 92 -1.24 -0.56 14.19
CA ASN A 92 -2.47 0.24 14.26
C ASN A 92 -3.17 0.22 12.91
N TYR A 93 -4.41 -0.27 12.89
CA TYR A 93 -5.23 -0.38 11.69
C TYR A 93 -6.48 0.48 11.80
N ASP A 94 -6.65 1.41 10.86
CA ASP A 94 -7.90 2.16 10.66
C ASP A 94 -8.88 1.40 9.74
N HIS A 95 -8.41 0.33 9.10
CA HIS A 95 -9.21 -0.50 8.19
C HIS A 95 -8.85 -1.98 8.35
N PRO A 96 -9.84 -2.90 8.40
CA PRO A 96 -9.60 -4.34 8.63
C PRO A 96 -8.67 -5.00 7.60
N THR A 97 -8.61 -4.47 6.38
CA THR A 97 -7.80 -4.98 5.26
C THR A 97 -6.65 -4.05 4.88
N GLN A 98 -6.25 -3.14 5.77
CA GLN A 98 -5.15 -2.21 5.52
C GLN A 98 -3.87 -2.96 5.16
N LYS A 99 -3.25 -2.54 4.06
CA LYS A 99 -1.97 -3.08 3.62
C LYS A 99 -0.81 -2.31 4.23
N PRO A 100 0.29 -2.98 4.60
CA PRO A 100 1.48 -2.30 5.08
C PRO A 100 2.00 -1.29 4.04
N ILE A 101 2.32 -0.08 4.48
CA ILE A 101 2.85 0.97 3.60
C ILE A 101 4.14 0.50 2.92
N GLN A 102 5.02 -0.21 3.64
CA GLN A 102 6.27 -0.77 3.09
C GLN A 102 6.05 -1.73 1.91
N LEU A 103 4.95 -2.50 1.90
CA LEU A 103 4.59 -3.36 0.78
C LEU A 103 4.34 -2.54 -0.49
N ILE A 104 3.60 -1.45 -0.32
CA ILE A 104 3.24 -0.56 -1.42
C ILE A 104 4.46 0.23 -1.88
N GLU A 105 5.29 0.75 -0.96
CA GLU A 105 6.54 1.44 -1.27
C GLU A 105 7.44 0.59 -2.16
N LYS A 106 7.61 -0.70 -1.82
CA LYS A 106 8.42 -1.62 -2.61
C LYS A 106 7.85 -1.83 -4.01
N ALA A 107 6.52 -1.99 -4.13
CA ALA A 107 5.86 -2.09 -5.43
C ALA A 107 6.05 -0.80 -6.27
N LEU A 108 5.91 0.37 -5.64
CA LEU A 108 6.11 1.66 -6.30
C LEU A 108 7.55 1.85 -6.80
N MET A 109 8.54 1.52 -5.98
CA MET A 109 9.95 1.65 -6.36
C MET A 109 10.31 0.73 -7.53
N ASN A 110 9.72 -0.47 -7.60
CA ASN A 110 9.95 -1.41 -8.69
C ASN A 110 9.26 -1.01 -10.00
N SER A 111 8.14 -0.27 -9.93
CA SER A 111 7.24 -0.10 -11.09
C SER A 111 7.01 1.35 -11.50
N SER A 112 7.60 2.32 -10.78
CA SER A 112 7.45 3.73 -11.09
C SER A 112 8.70 4.55 -10.74
N ARG A 113 8.78 5.76 -11.29
CA ARG A 113 9.83 6.74 -10.99
C ARG A 113 9.31 7.85 -10.08
N ILE A 114 10.23 8.57 -9.44
CA ILE A 114 9.90 9.80 -8.71
C ILE A 114 9.19 10.77 -9.65
N GLY A 115 8.10 11.38 -9.17
CA GLY A 115 7.28 12.33 -9.91
C GLY A 115 6.26 11.72 -10.88
N GLU A 116 6.19 10.39 -11.00
CA GLU A 116 5.13 9.74 -11.80
C GLU A 116 3.81 9.66 -11.03
N LEU A 117 2.72 9.59 -11.79
CA LEU A 117 1.35 9.45 -11.27
C LEU A 117 1.01 7.98 -11.05
N VAL A 118 0.50 7.68 -9.88
CA VAL A 118 -0.01 6.37 -9.48
C VAL A 118 -1.51 6.48 -9.24
N ILE A 119 -2.28 5.54 -9.77
CA ILE A 119 -3.74 5.53 -9.65
C ILE A 119 -4.17 4.34 -8.79
N ASP A 120 -5.07 4.61 -7.85
CA ASP A 120 -5.73 3.61 -7.00
C ASP A 120 -7.24 3.76 -7.12
N PHE A 121 -7.91 2.73 -7.61
CA PHE A 121 -9.37 2.73 -7.76
C PHE A 121 -10.12 2.29 -6.50
N PHE A 122 -9.41 1.84 -5.47
CA PHE A 122 -9.97 1.31 -4.22
C PHE A 122 -9.13 1.79 -3.03
N GLY A 123 -9.23 3.07 -2.71
CA GLY A 123 -8.36 3.77 -1.76
C GLY A 123 -8.31 3.19 -0.35
N GLY A 124 -9.46 2.68 0.13
CA GLY A 124 -9.59 2.12 1.47
C GLY A 124 -9.10 3.09 2.55
N SER A 125 -8.08 2.71 3.30
CA SER A 125 -7.49 3.59 4.33
C SER A 125 -6.41 4.55 3.79
N GLY A 126 -6.15 4.62 2.48
CA GLY A 126 -5.18 5.54 1.87
C GLY A 126 -3.72 5.14 2.00
N SER A 127 -3.42 3.88 2.23
CA SER A 127 -2.02 3.41 2.37
C SER A 127 -1.18 3.72 1.12
N LEU A 128 -1.79 3.67 -0.10
CA LEU A 128 -1.11 4.06 -1.32
C LEU A 128 -0.76 5.55 -1.33
N MET A 129 -1.66 6.42 -0.91
CA MET A 129 -1.42 7.87 -0.87
C MET A 129 -0.22 8.20 0.02
N ILE A 130 -0.14 7.59 1.21
CA ILE A 130 1.01 7.76 2.12
C ILE A 130 2.30 7.20 1.51
N ALA A 131 2.25 6.02 0.88
CA ALA A 131 3.41 5.44 0.19
C ALA A 131 3.91 6.33 -0.96
N CYS A 132 3.00 6.93 -1.73
CA CYS A 132 3.33 7.87 -2.79
C CYS A 132 3.99 9.14 -2.25
N GLU A 133 3.45 9.74 -1.19
CA GLU A 133 4.08 10.92 -0.55
C GLU A 133 5.49 10.61 -0.06
N LYS A 134 5.69 9.48 0.65
CA LYS A 134 7.00 9.03 1.13
C LYS A 134 8.00 8.80 -0.01
N THR A 135 7.54 8.24 -1.11
CA THR A 135 8.39 7.89 -2.25
C THR A 135 8.43 8.97 -3.34
N LYS A 136 7.82 10.15 -3.08
CA LYS A 136 7.78 11.32 -3.99
C LYS A 136 7.12 11.00 -5.33
N ARG A 137 5.99 10.28 -5.30
CA ARG A 137 5.09 10.06 -6.44
C ARG A 137 3.82 10.87 -6.23
N TYR A 138 3.15 11.17 -7.33
CA TYR A 138 1.78 11.69 -7.27
C TYR A 138 0.80 10.54 -7.16
N SER A 139 -0.27 10.71 -6.36
CA SER A 139 -1.34 9.73 -6.27
C SER A 139 -2.67 10.31 -6.73
N CYS A 140 -3.46 9.48 -7.41
CA CYS A 140 -4.86 9.74 -7.70
C CYS A 140 -5.65 8.56 -7.15
N THR A 141 -6.47 8.79 -6.14
CA THR A 141 -7.17 7.73 -5.40
C THR A 141 -8.66 7.92 -5.53
N MET A 142 -9.39 6.83 -5.79
CA MET A 142 -10.85 6.78 -5.77
C MET A 142 -11.30 5.94 -4.58
N GLU A 143 -12.33 6.41 -3.88
CA GLU A 143 -12.97 5.68 -2.80
C GLU A 143 -14.48 5.94 -2.84
N LEU A 144 -15.27 4.89 -2.71
CA LEU A 144 -16.72 4.97 -2.79
C LEU A 144 -17.35 5.39 -1.46
N ASP A 145 -16.78 4.92 -0.35
CA ASP A 145 -17.28 5.20 0.98
C ASP A 145 -16.74 6.53 1.49
N SER A 146 -17.65 7.47 1.76
CA SER A 146 -17.30 8.80 2.28
C SER A 146 -16.55 8.75 3.61
N TYR A 147 -16.84 7.77 4.47
CA TYR A 147 -16.12 7.57 5.73
C TYR A 147 -14.63 7.27 5.48
N PHE A 148 -14.33 6.42 4.50
CA PHE A 148 -12.94 6.14 4.14
C PHE A 148 -12.28 7.29 3.39
N CYS A 149 -13.02 8.11 2.65
CA CYS A 149 -12.49 9.36 2.10
C CYS A 149 -11.98 10.29 3.21
N ASP A 150 -12.72 10.41 4.29
CA ASP A 150 -12.32 11.19 5.47
C ASP A 150 -11.09 10.60 6.17
N ILE A 151 -11.02 9.27 6.30
CA ILE A 151 -9.85 8.57 6.86
C ILE A 151 -8.61 8.84 5.99
N ILE A 152 -8.71 8.71 4.66
CA ILE A 152 -7.62 8.98 3.72
C ILE A 152 -7.08 10.40 3.93
N THR A 153 -8.00 11.39 3.96
CA THR A 153 -7.62 12.80 4.10
C THR A 153 -7.00 13.07 5.46
N SER A 154 -7.58 12.55 6.53
CA SER A 154 -7.08 12.70 7.90
C SER A 154 -5.66 12.14 8.05
N ARG A 155 -5.43 10.93 7.57
CA ARG A 155 -4.11 10.28 7.58
C ARG A 155 -3.08 11.07 6.77
N TYR A 156 -3.47 11.61 5.61
CA TYR A 156 -2.58 12.43 4.80
C TYR A 156 -2.21 13.73 5.51
N VAL A 157 -3.17 14.42 6.10
CA VAL A 157 -2.96 15.65 6.89
C VAL A 157 -2.06 15.38 8.09
N GLU A 158 -2.31 14.29 8.81
CA GLU A 158 -1.49 13.87 9.96
C GLU A 158 -0.05 13.57 9.53
N TYR A 159 0.12 12.76 8.49
CA TYR A 159 1.44 12.36 7.99
C TYR A 159 2.26 13.55 7.47
N THR A 160 1.64 14.44 6.70
CA THR A 160 2.32 15.58 6.06
C THR A 160 2.36 16.84 6.92
N ASN A 161 1.55 16.90 7.98
CA ASN A 161 1.26 18.10 8.77
C ASN A 161 0.72 19.29 7.91
N LYS A 162 0.18 19.01 6.73
CA LYS A 162 -0.43 20.00 5.83
C LYS A 162 -1.94 20.08 6.11
N LYS A 163 -2.36 21.04 6.95
CA LYS A 163 -3.76 21.15 7.39
C LYS A 163 -4.71 21.71 6.34
N ILE A 164 -4.20 22.43 5.36
CA ILE A 164 -5.02 23.00 4.28
C ILE A 164 -5.19 22.00 3.15
N VAL A 165 -6.42 21.65 2.86
CA VAL A 165 -6.82 20.77 1.75
C VAL A 165 -7.79 21.52 0.83
N LYS A 166 -7.94 21.04 -0.42
CA LYS A 166 -8.95 21.56 -1.35
C LYS A 166 -10.11 20.60 -1.47
N ILE A 167 -11.30 21.03 -1.09
CA ILE A 167 -12.55 20.29 -1.27
C ILE A 167 -13.39 21.02 -2.31
N ASN A 168 -13.72 20.35 -3.41
CA ASN A 168 -14.46 20.96 -4.52
C ASN A 168 -13.84 22.30 -4.99
N GLY A 169 -12.51 22.37 -5.02
CA GLY A 169 -11.77 23.56 -5.45
C GLY A 169 -11.62 24.67 -4.41
N LYS A 170 -12.23 24.54 -3.23
CA LYS A 170 -12.12 25.51 -2.12
C LYS A 170 -11.12 25.04 -1.09
N GLU A 171 -10.25 25.94 -0.65
CA GLU A 171 -9.31 25.66 0.45
C GLU A 171 -10.02 25.66 1.79
N VAL A 172 -9.80 24.61 2.57
CA VAL A 172 -10.36 24.43 3.91
C VAL A 172 -9.27 23.93 4.86
N ASP A 173 -9.36 24.38 6.13
CA ASP A 173 -8.56 23.79 7.20
C ASP A 173 -9.25 22.50 7.66
N TRP A 174 -8.69 21.36 7.27
CA TRP A 174 -9.25 20.04 7.55
C TRP A 174 -9.44 19.79 9.04
N THR A 175 -8.47 20.21 9.85
CA THR A 175 -8.50 19.98 11.30
C THR A 175 -9.62 20.74 11.98
N LYS A 176 -9.89 21.98 11.56
CA LYS A 176 -11.00 22.78 12.07
C LYS A 176 -12.35 22.23 11.63
N MET A 177 -12.47 21.92 10.34
CA MET A 177 -13.70 21.37 9.76
C MET A 177 -14.10 20.06 10.45
N ARG A 178 -13.18 19.15 10.70
CA ARG A 178 -13.45 17.90 11.40
C ARG A 178 -13.94 18.11 12.83
N LYS A 179 -13.31 19.01 13.59
CA LYS A 179 -13.74 19.35 14.96
C LYS A 179 -15.15 19.95 15.01
N GLU A 180 -15.47 20.82 14.07
CA GLU A 180 -16.81 21.40 13.95
C GLU A 180 -17.86 20.34 13.63
N TYR A 181 -17.53 19.38 12.77
CA TYR A 181 -18.42 18.27 12.43
C TYR A 181 -18.65 17.33 13.63
N GLU A 182 -17.61 16.96 14.35
CA GLU A 182 -17.69 16.09 15.54
C GLU A 182 -18.55 16.74 16.64
N ASN A 183 -18.33 18.02 16.92
CA ASN A 183 -19.12 18.78 17.91
C ASN A 183 -20.60 18.90 17.53
N ASN A 184 -20.95 18.91 16.23
CA ASN A 184 -22.33 19.01 15.77
C ASN A 184 -23.03 17.64 15.65
N THR A 185 -22.31 16.55 15.78
CA THR A 185 -22.86 15.17 15.65
C THR A 185 -23.09 14.52 17.01
N GLU A 186 -22.60 15.10 18.10
CA GLU A 186 -22.85 14.66 19.49
C GLU A 186 -24.16 15.26 20.10
N LEU A 187 -24.99 15.92 19.31
CA LEU A 187 -26.33 16.43 19.67
C LEU A 187 -27.42 15.59 18.96
#